data_ce51abaabc1451ad028ca13467b7287b
#
_entry.id   ce51abaabc1451ad028ca13467b7287b
#
_cell.length_a   1.000
_cell.length_b   1.000
_cell.length_c   1.000
_cell.angle_alpha   90.00
_cell.angle_beta   90.00
_cell.angle_gamma   90.00
#
_symmetry.space_group_name_H-M   'P 1'
#
loop_
_entity.id
_entity.type
_entity.pdbx_description
1 polymer ?
#
loop_
_entity_poly.entity_id
_entity_poly.type
_entity_poly.pdbx_seq_one_letter_code
_entity_poly.pdbx_strand_id
1 'polypeptide(L)'
;MEISRKDWLAYAERLGKLNTKAADEMKRFIDIHGVEDVNGMIDFAYGLVTKYGEASAALSAEMYDLIAVLEESALPAAEMAPTASYGEVSKTIYGILKTSVNVALLSSAVGRLVKQAGADTTLRNAIRDRAEYAWIPVGDTCAFCLGLAAEGWQPATRRAVNGDHAEHIHTGCNCTYGIRFNRESGVRGYDPAEYREEFQDAPLDGDAPTPHNRLNALRREEYARNRVKINAQHREAYALRKEAIEAGEIEE
;
A
#
# COMPACT_ATOMS: atom_id res chain seq x y z
N MET A 1 5.05 -22.28 -15.16
CA MET A 1 5.90 -22.54 -13.97
C MET A 1 5.56 -21.48 -12.91
N GLU A 2 5.47 -21.85 -11.64
CA GLU A 2 5.10 -20.89 -10.58
C GLU A 2 6.32 -20.22 -9.98
N ILE A 3 6.18 -18.95 -9.55
CA ILE A 3 7.20 -18.30 -8.74
C ILE A 3 7.27 -18.95 -7.36
N SER A 4 8.48 -19.17 -6.84
CA SER A 4 8.63 -19.78 -5.52
C SER A 4 8.18 -18.81 -4.42
N ARG A 5 7.66 -19.35 -3.30
CA ARG A 5 7.31 -18.53 -2.12
C ARG A 5 8.50 -17.72 -1.62
N LYS A 6 9.69 -18.29 -1.67
CA LYS A 6 10.93 -17.64 -1.25
C LYS A 6 11.24 -16.39 -2.09
N ASP A 7 11.17 -16.52 -3.41
CA ASP A 7 11.49 -15.41 -4.33
C ASP A 7 10.42 -14.32 -4.23
N TRP A 8 9.15 -14.73 -4.09
CA TRP A 8 8.06 -13.79 -3.83
C TRP A 8 8.25 -12.99 -2.55
N LEU A 9 8.58 -13.65 -1.44
CA LEU A 9 8.82 -12.98 -0.16
C LEU A 9 10.04 -12.06 -0.23
N ALA A 10 11.11 -12.47 -0.92
CA ALA A 10 12.29 -11.62 -1.13
C ALA A 10 11.96 -10.35 -1.94
N TYR A 11 11.13 -10.48 -2.97
CA TYR A 11 10.61 -9.34 -3.73
C TYR A 11 9.79 -8.39 -2.85
N ALA A 12 8.80 -8.93 -2.14
CA ALA A 12 7.93 -8.14 -1.28
C ALA A 12 8.71 -7.44 -0.15
N GLU A 13 9.74 -8.10 0.42
CA GLU A 13 10.63 -7.51 1.40
C GLU A 13 11.44 -6.34 0.82
N ARG A 14 11.97 -6.47 -0.40
CA ARG A 14 12.67 -5.36 -1.08
C ARG A 14 11.77 -4.17 -1.29
N LEU A 15 10.53 -4.38 -1.75
CA LEU A 15 9.52 -3.31 -1.87
C LEU A 15 9.22 -2.67 -0.51
N GLY A 16 9.00 -3.48 0.51
CA GLY A 16 8.75 -3.01 1.88
C GLY A 16 9.88 -2.14 2.42
N LYS A 17 11.14 -2.51 2.16
CA LYS A 17 12.33 -1.73 2.56
C LYS A 17 12.36 -0.35 1.90
N LEU A 18 11.99 -0.23 0.62
CA LEU A 18 11.90 1.06 -0.07
C LEU A 18 10.86 1.97 0.57
N ASN A 19 9.68 1.43 0.85
CA ASN A 19 8.58 2.16 1.47
C ASN A 19 8.94 2.65 2.88
N THR A 20 9.48 1.75 3.71
CA THR A 20 9.92 2.06 5.08
C THR A 20 11.02 3.11 5.08
N LYS A 21 12.02 2.96 4.20
CA LYS A 21 13.14 3.91 4.13
C LYS A 21 12.68 5.32 3.75
N ALA A 22 11.76 5.44 2.80
CA ALA A 22 11.17 6.73 2.45
C ALA A 22 10.39 7.36 3.63
N ALA A 23 9.59 6.55 4.33
CA ALA A 23 8.85 7.00 5.50
C ALA A 23 9.80 7.43 6.65
N ASP A 24 10.86 6.68 6.91
CA ASP A 24 11.85 6.99 7.95
C ASP A 24 12.67 8.24 7.63
N GLU A 25 13.00 8.48 6.36
CA GLU A 25 13.68 9.70 5.93
C GLU A 25 12.76 10.91 6.06
N MET A 26 11.47 10.76 5.71
CA MET A 26 10.47 11.80 5.91
C MET A 26 10.26 12.13 7.40
N LYS A 27 10.14 11.09 8.23
CA LYS A 27 10.04 11.27 9.68
C LYS A 27 11.23 12.06 10.23
N ARG A 28 12.46 11.67 9.87
CA ARG A 28 13.69 12.37 10.31
C ARG A 28 13.72 13.82 9.85
N PHE A 29 13.27 14.10 8.64
CA PHE A 29 13.16 15.47 8.15
C PHE A 29 12.23 16.31 9.03
N ILE A 30 11.05 15.80 9.35
CA ILE A 30 10.09 16.48 10.21
C ILE A 30 10.64 16.64 11.65
N ASP A 31 11.28 15.60 12.19
CA ASP A 31 11.87 15.66 13.55
C ASP A 31 12.96 16.75 13.67
N ILE A 32 13.64 17.10 12.56
CA ILE A 32 14.70 18.11 12.53
C ILE A 32 14.17 19.51 12.19
N HIS A 33 13.25 19.61 11.23
CA HIS A 33 12.83 20.89 10.65
C HIS A 33 11.44 21.36 11.10
N GLY A 34 10.70 20.48 11.83
CA GLY A 34 9.32 20.76 12.21
C GLY A 34 8.36 20.62 11.02
N VAL A 35 7.20 21.21 11.16
CA VAL A 35 6.10 21.18 10.18
C VAL A 35 5.74 22.58 9.65
N GLU A 36 6.42 23.63 10.10
CA GLU A 36 6.10 25.02 9.77
C GLU A 36 6.43 25.34 8.30
N ASP A 37 7.56 24.85 7.80
CA ASP A 37 7.91 24.99 6.38
C ASP A 37 7.23 23.90 5.55
N VAL A 38 5.94 24.08 5.30
CA VAL A 38 5.13 23.13 4.52
C VAL A 38 5.64 22.97 3.10
N ASN A 39 6.16 24.02 2.47
CA ASN A 39 6.69 23.95 1.11
C ASN A 39 7.99 23.15 1.07
N GLY A 40 8.94 23.41 1.97
CA GLY A 40 10.16 22.63 2.10
C GLY A 40 9.88 21.16 2.41
N MET A 41 8.88 20.88 3.21
CA MET A 41 8.42 19.52 3.50
C MET A 41 7.84 18.82 2.26
N ILE A 42 7.05 19.52 1.44
CA ILE A 42 6.52 18.97 0.18
C ILE A 42 7.65 18.71 -0.82
N ASP A 43 8.59 19.63 -0.95
CA ASP A 43 9.75 19.48 -1.85
C ASP A 43 10.59 18.25 -1.45
N PHE A 44 10.84 18.10 -0.16
CA PHE A 44 11.55 16.93 0.37
C PHE A 44 10.77 15.64 0.15
N ALA A 45 9.48 15.62 0.47
CA ALA A 45 8.61 14.46 0.24
C ALA A 45 8.56 14.07 -1.23
N TYR A 46 8.46 15.05 -2.15
CA TYR A 46 8.48 14.80 -3.59
C TYR A 46 9.80 14.17 -4.05
N GLY A 47 10.93 14.67 -3.54
CA GLY A 47 12.25 14.06 -3.80
C GLY A 47 12.33 12.60 -3.34
N LEU A 48 11.78 12.26 -2.16
CA LEU A 48 11.71 10.89 -1.66
C LEU A 48 10.79 10.01 -2.52
N VAL A 49 9.60 10.51 -2.87
CA VAL A 49 8.62 9.78 -3.69
C VAL A 49 9.18 9.51 -5.08
N THR A 50 9.87 10.47 -5.70
CA THR A 50 10.53 10.26 -6.99
C THR A 50 11.62 9.19 -6.86
N LYS A 51 12.59 9.37 -5.96
CA LYS A 51 13.74 8.46 -5.80
C LYS A 51 13.33 7.02 -5.50
N TYR A 52 12.51 6.84 -4.47
CA TYR A 52 12.13 5.50 -4.02
C TYR A 52 10.97 4.92 -4.83
N GLY A 53 10.11 5.77 -5.40
CA GLY A 53 9.04 5.36 -6.31
C GLY A 53 9.58 4.80 -7.62
N GLU A 54 10.60 5.43 -8.22
CA GLU A 54 11.28 4.89 -9.41
C GLU A 54 11.91 3.53 -9.10
N ALA A 55 12.56 3.37 -7.95
CA ALA A 55 13.13 2.09 -7.54
C ALA A 55 12.04 1.03 -7.30
N SER A 56 10.89 1.42 -6.75
CA SER A 56 9.73 0.53 -6.56
C SER A 56 9.13 0.10 -7.90
N ALA A 57 9.00 1.03 -8.85
CA ALA A 57 8.51 0.77 -10.20
C ALA A 57 9.47 -0.18 -10.96
N ALA A 58 10.79 0.08 -10.91
CA ALA A 58 11.79 -0.76 -11.55
C ALA A 58 11.76 -2.20 -11.00
N LEU A 59 11.73 -2.35 -9.67
CA LEU A 59 11.66 -3.66 -9.03
C LEU A 59 10.40 -4.43 -9.41
N SER A 60 9.28 -3.72 -9.57
CA SER A 60 8.01 -4.32 -10.00
C SER A 60 8.01 -4.70 -11.48
N ALA A 61 8.68 -3.92 -12.33
CA ALA A 61 8.89 -4.27 -13.74
C ALA A 61 9.78 -5.52 -13.87
N GLU A 62 10.89 -5.58 -13.12
CA GLU A 62 11.76 -6.78 -13.10
C GLU A 62 10.98 -8.04 -12.68
N MET A 63 10.12 -7.94 -11.65
CA MET A 63 9.32 -9.08 -11.22
C MET A 63 8.28 -9.47 -12.26
N TYR A 64 7.66 -8.50 -12.93
CA TYR A 64 6.72 -8.74 -14.02
C TYR A 64 7.37 -9.50 -15.15
N ASP A 65 8.53 -9.06 -15.62
CA ASP A 65 9.28 -9.71 -16.71
C ASP A 65 9.76 -11.11 -16.29
N LEU A 66 10.18 -11.29 -15.04
CA LEU A 66 10.55 -12.61 -14.52
C LEU A 66 9.37 -13.59 -14.59
N ILE A 67 8.17 -13.17 -14.18
CA ILE A 67 6.97 -14.02 -14.24
C ILE A 67 6.63 -14.34 -15.71
N ALA A 68 6.71 -13.36 -16.62
CA ALA A 68 6.50 -13.60 -18.05
C ALA A 68 7.47 -14.65 -18.61
N VAL A 69 8.74 -14.60 -18.25
CA VAL A 69 9.75 -15.61 -18.65
C VAL A 69 9.44 -16.98 -18.03
N LEU A 70 9.11 -17.04 -16.74
CA LEU A 70 8.77 -18.31 -16.07
C LEU A 70 7.53 -18.99 -16.67
N GLU A 71 6.57 -18.21 -17.16
CA GLU A 71 5.35 -18.70 -17.79
C GLU A 71 5.47 -18.85 -19.32
N GLU A 72 6.68 -18.66 -19.88
CA GLU A 72 6.97 -18.74 -21.31
C GLU A 72 6.06 -17.83 -22.16
N SER A 73 5.69 -16.68 -21.59
CA SER A 73 4.81 -15.71 -22.24
C SER A 73 5.64 -14.74 -23.08
N ALA A 74 5.41 -14.72 -24.38
CA ALA A 74 6.09 -13.82 -25.32
C ALA A 74 5.45 -12.41 -25.26
N LEU A 75 5.84 -11.63 -24.27
CA LEU A 75 5.30 -10.30 -24.00
C LEU A 75 6.36 -9.22 -24.20
N PRO A 76 5.96 -7.96 -24.48
CA PRO A 76 6.90 -6.85 -24.43
C PRO A 76 7.38 -6.62 -22.99
N ALA A 77 8.60 -6.10 -22.84
CA ALA A 77 9.14 -5.75 -21.54
C ALA A 77 8.19 -4.86 -20.74
N ALA A 78 8.20 -5.01 -19.44
CA ALA A 78 7.36 -4.22 -18.56
C ALA A 78 7.77 -2.74 -18.59
N GLU A 79 6.79 -1.85 -18.67
CA GLU A 79 6.97 -0.42 -18.61
C GLU A 79 6.77 0.07 -17.18
N MET A 80 7.71 0.90 -16.69
CA MET A 80 7.57 1.51 -15.37
C MET A 80 6.44 2.55 -15.38
N ALA A 81 5.57 2.52 -14.38
CA ALA A 81 4.62 3.60 -14.15
C ALA A 81 5.34 4.86 -13.62
N PRO A 82 4.86 6.05 -13.94
CA PRO A 82 5.38 7.27 -13.33
C PRO A 82 5.12 7.27 -11.82
N THR A 83 6.01 7.93 -11.08
CA THR A 83 5.81 8.22 -9.67
C THR A 83 4.70 9.27 -9.48
N ALA A 84 4.20 9.41 -8.24
CA ALA A 84 3.23 10.45 -7.95
C ALA A 84 3.81 11.84 -8.29
N SER A 85 2.99 12.65 -8.94
CA SER A 85 3.33 14.01 -9.32
C SER A 85 3.50 14.93 -8.11
N TYR A 86 4.19 16.06 -8.29
CA TYR A 86 4.30 17.08 -7.25
C TYR A 86 2.92 17.50 -6.70
N GLY A 87 1.92 17.64 -7.58
CA GLY A 87 0.56 18.00 -7.19
C GLY A 87 -0.12 16.94 -6.31
N GLU A 88 0.10 15.65 -6.58
CA GLU A 88 -0.43 14.57 -5.75
C GLU A 88 0.25 14.50 -4.39
N VAL A 89 1.58 14.67 -4.33
CA VAL A 89 2.33 14.74 -3.08
C VAL A 89 1.85 15.93 -2.27
N SER A 90 1.78 17.12 -2.87
CA SER A 90 1.28 18.35 -2.24
C SER A 90 -0.13 18.18 -1.68
N LYS A 91 -1.07 17.67 -2.49
CA LYS A 91 -2.44 17.39 -2.07
C LYS A 91 -2.50 16.42 -0.88
N THR A 92 -1.63 15.41 -0.87
CA THR A 92 -1.58 14.43 0.22
C THR A 92 -1.09 15.07 1.51
N ILE A 93 0.02 15.82 1.46
CA ILE A 93 0.58 16.51 2.65
C ILE A 93 -0.40 17.54 3.19
N TYR A 94 -0.92 18.44 2.36
CA TYR A 94 -1.92 19.43 2.79
C TYR A 94 -3.20 18.78 3.34
N GLY A 95 -3.66 17.68 2.74
CA GLY A 95 -4.83 16.96 3.21
C GLY A 95 -4.66 16.42 4.62
N ILE A 96 -3.46 15.93 4.95
CA ILE A 96 -3.14 15.45 6.31
C ILE A 96 -3.05 16.62 7.27
N LEU A 97 -2.30 17.68 6.93
CA LEU A 97 -2.10 18.84 7.80
C LEU A 97 -3.40 19.56 8.15
N LYS A 98 -4.39 19.58 7.24
CA LYS A 98 -5.72 20.14 7.51
C LYS A 98 -6.51 19.37 8.57
N THR A 99 -6.23 18.08 8.73
CA THR A 99 -6.99 17.23 9.66
C THR A 99 -6.24 16.98 10.96
N SER A 100 -4.93 16.85 10.91
CA SER A 100 -4.09 16.66 12.10
C SER A 100 -2.62 16.85 11.74
N VAL A 101 -1.87 17.50 12.63
CA VAL A 101 -0.40 17.47 12.58
C VAL A 101 0.08 16.14 13.15
N ASN A 102 0.19 15.12 12.29
CA ASN A 102 0.59 13.78 12.69
C ASN A 102 1.80 13.30 11.87
N VAL A 103 2.97 13.35 12.51
CA VAL A 103 4.25 12.97 11.89
C VAL A 103 4.23 11.53 11.35
N ALA A 104 3.64 10.59 12.12
CA ALA A 104 3.54 9.20 11.69
C ALA A 104 2.64 9.05 10.45
N LEU A 105 1.58 9.85 10.36
CA LEU A 105 0.69 9.83 9.21
C LEU A 105 1.34 10.48 7.98
N LEU A 106 2.06 11.58 8.15
CA LEU A 106 2.79 12.26 7.08
C LEU A 106 3.87 11.33 6.49
N SER A 107 4.71 10.75 7.35
CA SER A 107 5.80 9.87 6.92
C SER A 107 5.28 8.60 6.25
N SER A 108 4.24 7.98 6.80
CA SER A 108 3.66 6.78 6.22
C SER A 108 2.89 7.04 4.92
N ALA A 109 2.35 8.25 4.72
CA ALA A 109 1.76 8.64 3.45
C ALA A 109 2.82 8.72 2.33
N VAL A 110 4.04 9.19 2.62
CA VAL A 110 5.16 9.16 1.68
C VAL A 110 5.51 7.73 1.29
N GLY A 111 5.64 6.81 2.26
CA GLY A 111 5.87 5.39 1.99
C GLY A 111 4.75 4.75 1.13
N ARG A 112 3.50 5.15 1.34
CA ARG A 112 2.36 4.72 0.52
C ARG A 112 2.48 5.17 -0.93
N LEU A 113 2.87 6.42 -1.18
CA LEU A 113 3.07 6.95 -2.54
C LEU A 113 4.22 6.24 -3.27
N VAL A 114 5.29 5.88 -2.56
CA VAL A 114 6.38 5.05 -3.08
C VAL A 114 5.88 3.68 -3.50
N LYS A 115 5.10 3.02 -2.65
CA LYS A 115 4.51 1.71 -2.92
C LYS A 115 3.58 1.74 -4.13
N GLN A 116 2.83 2.82 -4.29
CA GLN A 116 1.87 2.98 -5.38
C GLN A 116 2.56 2.91 -6.75
N ALA A 117 3.75 3.48 -6.92
CA ALA A 117 4.49 3.42 -8.19
C ALA A 117 4.79 1.97 -8.63
N GLY A 118 5.16 1.09 -7.68
CA GLY A 118 5.34 -0.34 -7.97
C GLY A 118 4.03 -1.05 -8.29
N ALA A 119 2.97 -0.79 -7.53
CA ALA A 119 1.66 -1.36 -7.77
C ALA A 119 1.09 -0.94 -9.14
N ASP A 120 1.19 0.35 -9.48
CA ASP A 120 0.75 0.88 -10.77
C ASP A 120 1.55 0.28 -11.93
N THR A 121 2.86 0.05 -11.74
CA THR A 121 3.70 -0.64 -12.73
C THR A 121 3.16 -2.03 -13.00
N THR A 122 2.93 -2.82 -11.98
CA THR A 122 2.38 -4.18 -12.11
C THR A 122 1.02 -4.16 -12.81
N LEU A 123 0.09 -3.33 -12.35
CA LEU A 123 -1.28 -3.34 -12.83
C LEU A 123 -1.44 -2.78 -14.25
N ARG A 124 -0.68 -1.74 -14.63
CA ARG A 124 -0.71 -1.19 -16.00
C ARG A 124 -0.24 -2.22 -17.03
N ASN A 125 0.86 -2.91 -16.75
CA ASN A 125 1.35 -3.99 -17.60
C ASN A 125 0.36 -5.16 -17.64
N ALA A 126 -0.23 -5.54 -16.50
CA ALA A 126 -1.23 -6.59 -16.43
C ALA A 126 -2.49 -6.25 -17.28
N ILE A 127 -2.93 -5.00 -17.29
CA ILE A 127 -4.03 -4.54 -18.17
C ILE A 127 -3.63 -4.61 -19.63
N ARG A 128 -2.42 -4.15 -20.00
CA ARG A 128 -1.89 -4.17 -21.35
C ARG A 128 -1.89 -5.60 -21.91
N ASP A 129 -1.42 -6.54 -21.11
CA ASP A 129 -1.16 -7.92 -21.50
C ASP A 129 -2.34 -8.86 -21.18
N ARG A 130 -3.43 -8.34 -20.65
CA ARG A 130 -4.64 -9.09 -20.26
C ARG A 130 -4.34 -10.23 -19.27
N ALA A 131 -3.41 -9.98 -18.36
CA ALA A 131 -3.07 -10.90 -17.28
C ALA A 131 -4.20 -10.99 -16.24
N GLU A 132 -4.11 -12.00 -15.37
CA GLU A 132 -4.84 -12.00 -14.10
C GLU A 132 -3.94 -11.44 -12.99
N TYR A 133 -4.54 -10.78 -12.01
CA TYR A 133 -3.85 -10.27 -10.83
C TYR A 133 -4.53 -10.76 -9.56
N ALA A 134 -3.78 -10.83 -8.47
CA ALA A 134 -4.30 -11.10 -7.14
C ALA A 134 -3.57 -10.25 -6.10
N TRP A 135 -4.25 -9.93 -5.01
CA TRP A 135 -3.63 -9.30 -3.84
C TRP A 135 -3.03 -10.38 -2.96
N ILE A 136 -1.71 -10.38 -2.82
CA ILE A 136 -1.00 -11.43 -2.09
C ILE A 136 -0.47 -10.89 -0.77
N PRO A 137 -1.00 -11.38 0.35
CA PRO A 137 -0.56 -10.99 1.67
C PRO A 137 0.89 -11.36 1.98
N VAL A 138 1.55 -10.50 2.76
CA VAL A 138 2.90 -10.72 3.26
C VAL A 138 2.94 -10.38 4.75
N GLY A 139 3.29 -11.34 5.58
CA GLY A 139 3.29 -11.20 7.03
C GLY A 139 1.87 -11.13 7.62
N ASP A 140 1.74 -10.38 8.72
CA ASP A 140 0.44 -10.18 9.38
C ASP A 140 -0.52 -9.44 8.44
N THR A 141 -1.62 -10.10 8.12
CA THR A 141 -2.61 -9.60 7.16
C THR A 141 -3.68 -8.79 7.88
N CYS A 142 -3.83 -7.52 7.53
CA CYS A 142 -4.92 -6.71 8.06
C CYS A 142 -6.27 -7.11 7.46
N ALA A 143 -7.36 -6.76 8.13
CA ALA A 143 -8.73 -7.10 7.71
C ALA A 143 -9.04 -6.71 6.26
N PHE A 144 -8.54 -5.56 5.80
CA PHE A 144 -8.72 -5.10 4.41
C PHE A 144 -8.00 -6.00 3.41
N CYS A 145 -6.71 -6.32 3.68
CA CYS A 145 -5.92 -7.19 2.81
C CYS A 145 -6.42 -8.64 2.81
N LEU A 146 -6.97 -9.11 3.93
CA LEU A 146 -7.62 -10.42 4.01
C LEU A 146 -8.80 -10.51 3.05
N GLY A 147 -9.68 -9.49 3.04
CA GLY A 147 -10.80 -9.43 2.11
C GLY A 147 -10.36 -9.44 0.65
N LEU A 148 -9.33 -8.66 0.29
CA LEU A 148 -8.78 -8.64 -1.07
C LEU A 148 -8.13 -9.97 -1.47
N ALA A 149 -7.38 -10.59 -0.56
CA ALA A 149 -6.76 -11.89 -0.80
C ALA A 149 -7.79 -13.00 -1.01
N ALA A 150 -8.93 -12.92 -0.34
CA ALA A 150 -10.05 -13.84 -0.47
C ALA A 150 -10.74 -13.80 -1.84
N GLU A 151 -10.62 -12.67 -2.58
CA GLU A 151 -11.15 -12.55 -3.94
C GLU A 151 -10.38 -13.41 -4.95
N GLY A 152 -9.12 -13.69 -4.68
CA GLY A 152 -8.26 -14.52 -5.54
C GLY A 152 -7.85 -13.81 -6.83
N TRP A 153 -7.59 -14.63 -7.86
CA TRP A 153 -7.15 -14.15 -9.16
C TRP A 153 -8.29 -13.53 -9.95
N GLN A 154 -8.10 -12.28 -10.38
CA GLN A 154 -9.05 -11.48 -11.13
C GLN A 154 -8.47 -11.03 -12.47
N PRO A 155 -9.25 -10.93 -13.56
CA PRO A 155 -8.78 -10.36 -14.81
C PRO A 155 -8.36 -8.90 -14.63
N ALA A 156 -7.16 -8.53 -15.07
CA ALA A 156 -6.69 -7.16 -15.05
C ALA A 156 -7.42 -6.34 -16.12
N THR A 157 -8.44 -5.62 -15.71
CA THR A 157 -9.20 -4.72 -16.58
C THR A 157 -9.16 -3.30 -16.00
N ARG A 158 -9.32 -2.29 -16.84
CA ARG A 158 -9.40 -0.90 -16.36
C ARG A 158 -10.47 -0.71 -15.29
N ARG A 159 -11.61 -1.39 -15.45
CA ARG A 159 -12.71 -1.33 -14.48
C ARG A 159 -12.34 -1.98 -13.15
N ALA A 160 -11.70 -3.15 -13.16
CA ALA A 160 -11.30 -3.86 -11.96
C ALA A 160 -10.20 -3.11 -11.20
N VAL A 161 -9.25 -2.50 -11.95
CA VAL A 161 -8.11 -1.78 -11.37
C VAL A 161 -8.51 -0.37 -10.88
N ASN A 162 -9.40 0.33 -11.60
CA ASN A 162 -9.88 1.66 -11.17
C ASN A 162 -11.04 1.60 -10.18
N GLY A 163 -11.57 0.40 -9.93
CA GLY A 163 -12.72 0.19 -9.06
C GLY A 163 -12.33 -0.20 -7.64
N ASP A 164 -11.60 0.63 -6.90
CA ASP A 164 -11.41 0.56 -5.45
C ASP A 164 -10.07 -0.01 -4.90
N HIS A 165 -9.30 -0.85 -5.61
CA HIS A 165 -8.22 -1.57 -4.93
C HIS A 165 -6.83 -0.97 -5.14
N ALA A 166 -6.50 -0.48 -6.35
CA ALA A 166 -5.18 0.10 -6.63
C ALA A 166 -5.00 1.49 -5.97
N GLU A 167 -6.09 2.24 -5.82
CA GLU A 167 -6.10 3.55 -5.20
C GLU A 167 -6.09 3.50 -3.65
N HIS A 168 -6.39 2.32 -3.07
CA HIS A 168 -6.57 2.15 -1.62
C HIS A 168 -5.46 1.35 -0.93
N ILE A 169 -4.24 1.46 -1.44
CA ILE A 169 -3.07 0.97 -0.69
C ILE A 169 -3.01 1.72 0.63
N HIS A 170 -3.31 1.02 1.73
CA HIS A 170 -3.30 1.65 3.04
C HIS A 170 -1.88 1.73 3.61
N THR A 171 -1.72 2.65 4.52
CA THR A 171 -0.47 2.91 5.23
C THR A 171 0.02 1.69 6.01
N GLY A 172 1.31 1.37 5.90
CA GLY A 172 1.93 0.27 6.64
C GLY A 172 1.67 -1.14 6.10
N CYS A 173 0.97 -1.27 4.97
CA CYS A 173 0.73 -2.56 4.33
C CYS A 173 1.94 -3.04 3.54
N ASN A 174 2.35 -4.30 3.75
CA ASN A 174 3.42 -4.96 2.99
C ASN A 174 2.89 -5.90 1.88
N CYS A 175 1.58 -6.09 1.78
CA CYS A 175 0.97 -6.90 0.74
C CYS A 175 1.19 -6.28 -0.64
N THR A 176 1.27 -7.10 -1.68
CA THR A 176 1.53 -6.61 -3.05
C THR A 176 0.76 -7.42 -4.09
N TYR A 177 0.68 -6.92 -5.32
CA TYR A 177 0.02 -7.60 -6.41
C TYR A 177 0.91 -8.69 -7.00
N GLY A 178 0.38 -9.93 -7.07
CA GLY A 178 0.88 -10.97 -7.94
C GLY A 178 0.16 -10.91 -9.29
N ILE A 179 0.81 -11.42 -10.32
CA ILE A 179 0.22 -11.58 -11.65
C ILE A 179 0.42 -13.00 -12.13
N ARG A 180 -0.41 -13.40 -13.08
CA ARG A 180 -0.23 -14.62 -13.85
C ARG A 180 -0.81 -14.45 -15.26
N PHE A 181 -0.20 -15.12 -16.23
CA PHE A 181 -0.66 -15.18 -17.62
C PHE A 181 -1.36 -16.49 -17.92
N ASN A 182 -1.07 -17.52 -17.12
CA ASN A 182 -1.68 -18.84 -17.21
C ASN A 182 -2.42 -19.16 -15.91
N ARG A 183 -3.65 -19.68 -16.01
CA ARG A 183 -4.47 -20.05 -14.85
C ARG A 183 -3.90 -21.19 -14.00
N GLU A 184 -2.99 -21.98 -14.57
CA GLU A 184 -2.30 -23.06 -13.87
C GLU A 184 -1.04 -22.60 -13.13
N SER A 185 -0.69 -21.32 -13.25
CA SER A 185 0.45 -20.71 -12.59
C SER A 185 0.01 -19.73 -11.50
N GLY A 186 0.98 -19.18 -10.78
CA GLY A 186 0.74 -18.21 -9.74
C GLY A 186 1.93 -18.06 -8.79
N VAL A 187 1.66 -17.71 -7.56
CA VAL A 187 2.65 -17.61 -6.48
C VAL A 187 2.48 -18.80 -5.55
N ARG A 188 3.50 -19.64 -5.46
CA ARG A 188 3.45 -20.84 -4.60
C ARG A 188 3.14 -20.46 -3.13
N GLY A 189 2.17 -21.15 -2.55
CA GLY A 189 1.72 -20.89 -1.18
C GLY A 189 0.77 -19.70 -1.04
N TYR A 190 0.21 -19.23 -2.15
CA TYR A 190 -0.97 -18.38 -2.13
C TYR A 190 -2.18 -19.21 -2.58
N ASP A 191 -3.06 -19.48 -1.63
CA ASP A 191 -4.35 -20.12 -1.88
C ASP A 191 -5.48 -19.16 -1.45
N PRO A 192 -6.21 -18.56 -2.39
CA PRO A 192 -7.32 -17.67 -2.04
C PRO A 192 -8.46 -18.38 -1.28
N ALA A 193 -8.55 -19.71 -1.32
CA ALA A 193 -9.56 -20.44 -0.58
C ALA A 193 -9.30 -20.37 0.93
N GLU A 194 -8.04 -20.48 1.38
CA GLU A 194 -7.67 -20.32 2.78
C GLU A 194 -8.04 -18.93 3.32
N TYR A 195 -7.73 -17.87 2.56
CA TYR A 195 -8.11 -16.49 2.93
C TYR A 195 -9.63 -16.27 2.91
N ARG A 196 -10.34 -16.95 2.00
CA ARG A 196 -11.81 -16.86 1.94
C ARG A 196 -12.45 -17.55 3.15
N GLU A 197 -11.94 -18.69 3.55
CA GLU A 197 -12.39 -19.40 4.75
C GLU A 197 -12.16 -18.53 5.99
N GLU A 198 -10.94 -18.01 6.19
CA GLU A 198 -10.63 -17.09 7.28
C GLU A 198 -11.53 -15.84 7.26
N PHE A 199 -11.76 -15.25 6.08
CA PHE A 199 -12.64 -14.08 5.94
C PHE A 199 -14.11 -14.41 6.21
N GLN A 200 -14.59 -15.61 5.82
CA GLN A 200 -15.97 -16.05 6.06
C GLN A 200 -16.22 -16.42 7.51
N ASP A 201 -15.21 -16.97 8.20
CA ASP A 201 -15.30 -17.34 9.61
C ASP A 201 -15.17 -16.14 10.56
N ALA A 202 -14.77 -15.00 10.04
CA ALA A 202 -14.70 -13.76 10.82
C ALA A 202 -16.08 -13.42 11.41
N PRO A 203 -16.12 -12.92 12.66
CA PRO A 203 -17.37 -12.49 13.28
C PRO A 203 -18.08 -11.44 12.43
N LEU A 204 -19.39 -11.35 12.57
CA LEU A 204 -20.22 -10.41 11.82
C LEU A 204 -20.39 -9.10 12.60
N ASP A 205 -20.36 -7.99 11.89
CA ASP A 205 -20.78 -6.70 12.39
C ASP A 205 -22.22 -6.42 11.91
N GLY A 206 -23.20 -6.78 12.74
CA GLY A 206 -24.62 -6.73 12.40
C GLY A 206 -25.20 -8.09 11.99
N ASP A 207 -26.48 -8.13 11.70
CA ASP A 207 -27.24 -9.37 11.51
C ASP A 207 -27.10 -10.01 10.13
N ALA A 208 -26.60 -9.27 9.14
CA ALA A 208 -26.47 -9.76 7.77
C ALA A 208 -25.06 -10.27 7.45
N PRO A 209 -24.91 -11.46 6.85
CA PRO A 209 -23.61 -12.02 6.49
C PRO A 209 -23.06 -11.38 5.18
N THR A 210 -22.94 -10.07 5.18
CA THR A 210 -22.34 -9.34 4.03
C THR A 210 -20.84 -9.22 4.17
N PRO A 211 -20.08 -9.11 3.04
CA PRO A 211 -18.66 -8.84 3.09
C PRO A 211 -18.31 -7.56 3.87
N HIS A 212 -19.18 -6.55 3.79
CA HIS A 212 -19.00 -5.31 4.53
C HIS A 212 -19.06 -5.51 6.05
N ASN A 213 -20.04 -6.30 6.54
CA ASN A 213 -20.19 -6.58 7.96
C ASN A 213 -19.01 -7.42 8.50
N ARG A 214 -18.52 -8.39 7.71
CA ARG A 214 -17.31 -9.16 8.06
C ARG A 214 -16.06 -8.27 8.11
N LEU A 215 -15.89 -7.42 7.13
CA LEU A 215 -14.76 -6.48 7.10
C LEU A 215 -14.79 -5.52 8.29
N ASN A 216 -15.96 -5.02 8.67
CA ASN A 216 -16.11 -4.16 9.84
C ASN A 216 -15.80 -4.89 11.15
N ALA A 217 -16.23 -6.13 11.29
CA ALA A 217 -15.92 -6.95 12.47
C ALA A 217 -14.40 -7.19 12.58
N LEU A 218 -13.74 -7.60 11.51
CA LEU A 218 -12.29 -7.78 11.46
C LEU A 218 -11.54 -6.49 11.80
N ARG A 219 -11.97 -5.34 11.26
CA ARG A 219 -11.38 -4.02 11.60
C ARG A 219 -11.54 -3.69 13.08
N ARG A 220 -12.65 -4.03 13.70
CA ARG A 220 -12.86 -3.82 15.15
C ARG A 220 -11.94 -4.70 15.97
N GLU A 221 -11.75 -5.95 15.60
CA GLU A 221 -10.81 -6.85 16.29
C GLU A 221 -9.36 -6.37 16.12
N GLU A 222 -8.97 -5.98 14.92
CA GLU A 222 -7.67 -5.39 14.65
C GLU A 222 -7.46 -4.11 15.49
N TYR A 223 -8.46 -3.22 15.52
CA TYR A 223 -8.42 -2.04 16.37
C TYR A 223 -8.31 -2.39 17.85
N ALA A 224 -9.05 -3.39 18.33
CA ALA A 224 -8.98 -3.83 19.72
C ALA A 224 -7.59 -4.36 20.09
N ARG A 225 -6.98 -5.18 19.21
CA ARG A 225 -5.59 -5.66 19.37
C ARG A 225 -4.57 -4.53 19.42
N ASN A 226 -4.74 -3.54 18.56
CA ASN A 226 -3.78 -2.45 18.38
C ASN A 226 -4.14 -1.18 19.18
N ARG A 227 -5.23 -1.19 19.98
CA ARG A 227 -5.80 -0.01 20.66
C ARG A 227 -4.80 0.80 21.47
N VAL A 228 -3.90 0.15 22.18
CA VAL A 228 -2.89 0.85 23.01
C VAL A 228 -1.95 1.67 22.12
N LYS A 229 -1.48 1.07 21.03
CA LYS A 229 -0.60 1.73 20.05
C LYS A 229 -1.32 2.87 19.33
N ILE A 230 -2.55 2.63 18.87
CA ILE A 230 -3.38 3.63 18.17
C ILE A 230 -3.67 4.81 19.11
N ASN A 231 -4.06 4.54 20.36
CA ASN A 231 -4.34 5.60 21.34
C ASN A 231 -3.08 6.40 21.73
N ALA A 232 -1.90 5.76 21.71
CA ALA A 232 -0.64 6.49 21.92
C ALA A 232 -0.35 7.45 20.76
N GLN A 233 -0.51 6.99 19.53
CA GLN A 233 -0.36 7.81 18.32
C GLN A 233 -1.35 8.98 18.28
N HIS A 234 -2.62 8.74 18.64
CA HIS A 234 -3.63 9.81 18.71
C HIS A 234 -3.29 10.86 19.77
N ARG A 235 -2.78 10.44 20.94
CA ARG A 235 -2.36 11.38 21.99
C ARG A 235 -1.18 12.24 21.55
N GLU A 236 -0.19 11.62 20.90
CA GLU A 236 0.97 12.32 20.34
C GLU A 236 0.51 13.33 19.27
N ALA A 237 -0.34 12.91 18.33
CA ALA A 237 -0.90 13.79 17.31
C ALA A 237 -1.70 14.96 17.90
N TYR A 238 -2.48 14.70 18.95
CA TYR A 238 -3.23 15.75 19.63
C TYR A 238 -2.32 16.75 20.35
N ALA A 239 -1.27 16.27 21.01
CA ALA A 239 -0.30 17.13 21.67
C ALA A 239 0.40 18.06 20.67
N LEU A 240 0.89 17.50 19.54
CA LEU A 240 1.53 18.27 18.48
C LEU A 240 0.59 19.32 17.88
N ARG A 241 -0.67 18.94 17.63
CA ARG A 241 -1.67 19.90 17.12
C ARG A 241 -1.91 21.04 18.11
N LYS A 242 -2.04 20.71 19.40
CA LYS A 242 -2.23 21.71 20.44
C LYS A 242 -1.05 22.68 20.53
N GLU A 243 0.17 22.18 20.48
CA GLU A 243 1.40 22.99 20.46
C GLU A 243 1.42 23.92 19.24
N ALA A 244 1.06 23.40 18.05
CA ALA A 244 1.00 24.20 16.81
C ALA A 244 -0.08 25.30 16.86
N ILE A 245 -1.24 25.05 17.50
CA ILE A 245 -2.27 26.09 17.74
C ILE A 245 -1.75 27.15 18.73
N GLU A 246 -1.14 26.72 19.85
CA GLU A 246 -0.59 27.65 20.86
C GLU A 246 0.56 28.49 20.27
N ALA A 247 1.32 27.95 19.32
CA ALA A 247 2.36 28.72 18.61
C ALA A 247 1.81 29.62 17.49
N GLY A 248 0.51 29.56 17.21
CA GLY A 248 -0.14 30.38 16.16
C GLY A 248 0.15 29.90 14.73
N GLU A 249 0.61 28.64 14.59
CA GLU A 249 1.01 28.06 13.31
C GLU A 249 -0.17 27.48 12.53
N ILE A 250 -1.25 27.10 13.21
CA ILE A 250 -2.52 26.64 12.64
C ILE A 250 -3.71 27.26 13.37
N GLU A 251 -4.80 27.52 12.65
CA GLU A 251 -6.07 27.96 13.24
C GLU A 251 -6.81 26.77 13.90
N GLU A 252 -7.64 27.06 14.93
CA GLU A 252 -8.43 26.05 15.66
C GLU A 252 -9.31 25.14 14.77
#